data_ca7b55124b152e696b930f339f711e35
#
_entry.id   ca7b55124b152e696b930f339f711e35
#
_cell.length_a   1.000
_cell.length_b   1.000
_cell.length_c   1.000
_cell.angle_alpha   90.00
_cell.angle_beta   90.00
_cell.angle_gamma   90.00
#
_symmetry.space_group_name_H-M   'P 1'
#
loop_
_entity.id
_entity.type
_entity.pdbx_description
1 polymer ?
#
loop_
_entity_poly.entity_id
_entity_poly.type
_entity_poly.pdbx_seq_one_letter_code
_entity_poly.pdbx_strand_id
1 'polypeptide(L)'
;LVVALVGLSLTACSDGDDLSTDQYGNEISLQSFGPCPVLRGGTLYLYGTNLDQIESVNLPGADPITAYEILQSGYNSKISIQVSAEKCETGQIVLKTKKGGEITSVSPITYREDIEITKFFVGSEGTMVGNVGDVVTIKGDYLNLMHGVIFAGSDTIKEAEFVGHDRYTIQVKIPAEARTGVITLTDTTKDGTSLETKEELTINTPEATPIKDRNIK
;
A
#
# COMPACT_ATOMS: atom_id res chain seq x y z
N LEU A 1 78.55 15.66 -43.82
CA LEU A 1 77.83 15.56 -42.56
C LEU A 1 76.39 16.00 -42.80
N VAL A 2 75.50 15.05 -42.97
CA VAL A 2 74.05 15.33 -43.18
C VAL A 2 73.39 15.26 -41.84
N VAL A 3 72.85 16.37 -41.40
CA VAL A 3 72.03 16.46 -40.20
C VAL A 3 70.58 16.29 -40.66
N ALA A 4 69.92 15.14 -40.27
CA ALA A 4 68.55 14.88 -40.50
C ALA A 4 67.71 15.57 -39.33
N LEU A 5 66.95 16.55 -39.70
CA LEU A 5 65.97 17.15 -38.81
C LEU A 5 64.73 16.23 -38.73
N VAL A 6 64.52 15.56 -37.61
CA VAL A 6 63.30 14.82 -37.31
C VAL A 6 62.25 15.81 -36.83
N GLY A 7 61.30 16.11 -37.72
CA GLY A 7 60.13 16.89 -37.36
C GLY A 7 59.17 16.06 -36.48
N LEU A 8 59.05 16.41 -35.22
CA LEU A 8 57.91 15.94 -34.36
C LEU A 8 56.64 16.64 -34.82
N SER A 9 55.80 15.90 -35.52
CA SER A 9 54.42 16.33 -35.73
C SER A 9 53.62 16.08 -34.42
N LEU A 10 53.37 17.14 -33.68
CA LEU A 10 52.35 17.16 -32.63
C LEU A 10 50.98 17.07 -33.32
N THR A 11 50.43 15.84 -33.41
CA THR A 11 49.02 15.69 -33.65
C THR A 11 48.30 16.15 -32.38
N ALA A 12 47.81 17.38 -32.38
CA ALA A 12 46.80 17.82 -31.43
C ALA A 12 45.59 16.91 -31.65
N CYS A 13 45.31 16.05 -30.69
CA CYS A 13 43.96 15.50 -30.51
C CYS A 13 43.06 16.68 -30.26
N SER A 14 42.35 17.11 -31.25
CA SER A 14 41.17 17.90 -31.10
C SER A 14 40.09 16.91 -30.69
N ASP A 15 40.10 16.52 -29.43
CA ASP A 15 38.90 16.02 -28.78
C ASP A 15 38.00 17.24 -28.64
N GLY A 16 37.30 17.56 -29.71
CA GLY A 16 36.07 18.28 -29.61
C GLY A 16 35.12 17.37 -28.87
N ASP A 17 35.11 17.50 -27.58
CA ASP A 17 33.93 17.11 -26.78
C ASP A 17 32.79 17.99 -27.27
N ASP A 18 32.27 17.64 -28.45
CA ASP A 18 30.91 17.98 -28.81
C ASP A 18 30.00 17.23 -27.83
N LEU A 19 29.86 17.79 -26.65
CA LEU A 19 28.74 17.51 -25.79
C LEU A 19 27.50 18.07 -26.52
N SER A 20 27.18 17.51 -27.69
CA SER A 20 25.93 17.80 -28.32
C SER A 20 24.86 17.22 -27.38
N THR A 21 24.01 18.07 -26.91
CA THR A 21 22.79 17.68 -26.19
C THR A 21 21.98 16.65 -26.99
N ASP A 22 22.24 16.48 -28.26
CA ASP A 22 21.64 15.48 -29.15
C ASP A 22 22.11 14.06 -28.87
N GLN A 23 23.26 13.86 -28.22
CA GLN A 23 23.75 12.52 -27.84
C GLN A 23 22.85 11.88 -26.78
N TYR A 24 22.15 12.66 -25.96
CA TYR A 24 21.16 12.22 -25.00
C TYR A 24 19.70 12.53 -25.44
N GLY A 25 19.53 13.18 -26.59
CA GLY A 25 18.29 13.85 -27.00
C GLY A 25 17.10 12.92 -27.29
N ASN A 26 17.31 11.64 -27.56
CA ASN A 26 16.25 10.72 -28.00
C ASN A 26 16.12 9.45 -27.17
N GLU A 27 16.99 9.19 -26.23
CA GLU A 27 16.92 8.01 -25.39
C GLU A 27 15.86 8.21 -24.29
N ILE A 28 14.95 7.25 -24.18
CA ILE A 28 13.98 7.21 -23.09
C ILE A 28 14.54 6.29 -22.02
N SER A 29 14.63 6.78 -20.78
CA SER A 29 15.11 5.96 -19.66
C SER A 29 14.30 6.20 -18.39
N LEU A 30 14.12 5.16 -17.58
CA LEU A 30 13.60 5.24 -16.22
C LEU A 30 14.78 5.11 -15.25
N GLN A 31 15.09 6.18 -14.55
CA GLN A 31 16.22 6.24 -13.61
C GLN A 31 15.79 5.87 -12.19
N SER A 32 14.65 6.38 -11.76
CA SER A 32 14.12 6.11 -10.43
C SER A 32 12.59 6.36 -10.38
N PHE A 33 11.99 5.94 -9.29
CA PHE A 33 10.58 6.20 -9.00
C PHE A 33 10.37 6.30 -7.48
N GLY A 34 9.26 6.93 -7.07
CA GLY A 34 8.92 7.06 -5.67
C GLY A 34 7.61 7.80 -5.40
N PRO A 35 7.07 7.67 -4.18
CA PRO A 35 7.60 6.89 -3.05
C PRO A 35 7.58 5.38 -3.31
N CYS A 36 8.48 4.62 -2.64
CA CYS A 36 8.47 3.16 -2.64
C CYS A 36 8.84 2.69 -1.22
N PRO A 37 7.91 2.05 -0.49
CA PRO A 37 6.58 1.64 -0.91
C PRO A 37 5.64 2.82 -1.21
N VAL A 38 4.79 2.66 -2.23
CA VAL A 38 3.73 3.62 -2.57
C VAL A 38 2.40 3.21 -1.94
N LEU A 39 1.61 4.19 -1.51
CA LEU A 39 0.25 3.92 -1.04
C LEU A 39 -0.63 3.44 -2.20
N ARG A 40 -1.40 2.37 -2.03
CA ARG A 40 -2.42 1.96 -3.00
C ARG A 40 -3.47 3.06 -3.16
N GLY A 41 -3.76 3.44 -4.40
CA GLY A 41 -4.58 4.62 -4.70
C GLY A 41 -3.83 5.95 -4.58
N GLY A 42 -2.55 5.93 -4.23
CA GLY A 42 -1.71 7.11 -4.12
C GLY A 42 -1.00 7.50 -5.42
N THR A 43 -0.23 8.57 -5.36
CA THR A 43 0.53 9.09 -6.49
C THR A 43 1.95 8.52 -6.51
N LEU A 44 2.37 8.00 -7.65
CA LEU A 44 3.74 7.58 -7.92
C LEU A 44 4.39 8.55 -8.90
N TYR A 45 5.60 8.99 -8.59
CA TYR A 45 6.42 9.80 -9.47
C TYR A 45 7.48 8.94 -10.14
N LEU A 46 7.69 9.14 -11.44
CA LEU A 46 8.74 8.52 -12.21
C LEU A 46 9.71 9.60 -12.68
N TYR A 47 10.99 9.31 -12.59
CA TYR A 47 12.09 10.21 -12.93
C TYR A 47 12.98 9.54 -13.97
N GLY A 48 13.37 10.27 -14.99
CA GLY A 48 14.19 9.71 -16.07
C GLY A 48 14.47 10.71 -17.19
N THR A 49 14.65 10.19 -18.38
CA THR A 49 14.88 10.98 -19.61
C THR A 49 13.71 10.75 -20.56
N ASN A 50 13.17 11.84 -21.13
CA ASN A 50 12.12 11.82 -22.17
C ASN A 50 10.88 10.97 -21.84
N LEU A 51 10.46 10.94 -20.55
CA LEU A 51 9.30 10.16 -20.12
C LEU A 51 7.96 10.68 -20.70
N ASP A 52 7.95 11.87 -21.28
CA ASP A 52 6.82 12.41 -22.06
C ASP A 52 6.58 11.68 -23.39
N GLN A 53 7.53 10.83 -23.82
CA GLN A 53 7.43 10.02 -25.04
C GLN A 53 6.96 8.58 -24.78
N ILE A 54 6.58 8.22 -23.56
CA ILE A 54 5.99 6.92 -23.27
C ILE A 54 4.50 6.89 -23.70
N GLU A 55 4.00 5.69 -24.00
CA GLU A 55 2.61 5.42 -24.30
C GLU A 55 1.86 5.04 -23.02
N SER A 56 2.45 4.17 -22.20
CA SER A 56 1.83 3.69 -20.96
C SER A 56 2.87 3.33 -19.90
N VAL A 57 2.42 3.36 -18.65
CA VAL A 57 3.09 2.79 -17.49
C VAL A 57 2.34 1.52 -17.08
N ASN A 58 3.03 0.38 -17.06
CA ASN A 58 2.45 -0.89 -16.69
C ASN A 58 3.00 -1.31 -15.33
N LEU A 59 2.11 -1.35 -14.35
CA LEU A 59 2.38 -1.89 -13.02
C LEU A 59 1.94 -3.37 -12.98
N PRO A 60 2.68 -4.26 -12.30
CA PRO A 60 2.27 -5.66 -12.16
C PRO A 60 0.86 -5.79 -11.59
N GLY A 61 0.06 -6.69 -12.17
CA GLY A 61 -1.31 -6.96 -11.74
C GLY A 61 -2.36 -5.89 -12.08
N ALA A 62 -1.93 -4.74 -12.66
CA ALA A 62 -2.82 -3.63 -13.01
C ALA A 62 -3.03 -3.49 -14.53
N ASP A 63 -4.11 -2.81 -14.90
CA ASP A 63 -4.34 -2.39 -16.29
C ASP A 63 -3.31 -1.31 -16.69
N PRO A 64 -2.92 -1.21 -17.98
CA PRO A 64 -1.98 -0.19 -18.46
C PRO A 64 -2.46 1.22 -18.15
N ILE A 65 -1.60 2.04 -17.54
CA ILE A 65 -1.89 3.43 -17.19
C ILE A 65 -1.43 4.31 -18.36
N THR A 66 -2.38 4.87 -19.08
CA THR A 66 -2.14 5.80 -20.21
C THR A 66 -2.36 7.26 -19.81
N ALA A 67 -3.07 7.50 -18.72
CA ALA A 67 -3.29 8.83 -18.16
C ALA A 67 -2.20 9.14 -17.13
N TYR A 68 -1.27 10.03 -17.48
CA TYR A 68 -0.21 10.51 -16.59
C TYR A 68 -0.03 12.02 -16.76
N GLU A 69 0.45 12.67 -15.72
CA GLU A 69 0.76 14.10 -15.74
C GLU A 69 2.26 14.29 -16.02
N ILE A 70 2.59 15.14 -16.98
CA ILE A 70 3.98 15.54 -17.26
C ILE A 70 4.31 16.75 -16.40
N LEU A 71 5.15 16.55 -15.39
CA LEU A 71 5.60 17.60 -14.49
C LEU A 71 6.87 18.29 -15.02
N GLN A 72 7.70 17.55 -15.74
CA GLN A 72 8.91 18.04 -16.40
C GLN A 72 9.25 17.17 -17.60
N SER A 73 9.61 17.79 -18.72
CA SER A 73 9.99 17.10 -19.97
C SER A 73 11.50 17.11 -20.20
N GLY A 74 11.97 16.31 -21.14
CA GLY A 74 13.32 16.28 -21.63
C GLY A 74 14.27 15.41 -20.79
N TYR A 75 15.55 15.82 -20.71
CA TYR A 75 16.61 15.03 -20.07
C TYR A 75 16.36 14.72 -18.60
N ASN A 76 15.82 15.69 -17.84
CA ASN A 76 15.42 15.51 -16.45
C ASN A 76 13.88 15.39 -16.36
N SER A 77 13.34 14.40 -17.04
CA SER A 77 11.89 14.22 -17.14
C SER A 77 11.31 13.68 -15.84
N LYS A 78 10.13 14.22 -15.48
CA LYS A 78 9.34 13.79 -14.32
C LYS A 78 7.88 13.67 -14.74
N ILE A 79 7.28 12.52 -14.45
CA ILE A 79 5.85 12.32 -14.62
C ILE A 79 5.23 11.80 -13.33
N SER A 80 3.92 11.96 -13.19
CA SER A 80 3.14 11.36 -12.10
C SER A 80 2.01 10.50 -12.64
N ILE A 81 1.72 9.41 -11.93
CA ILE A 81 0.60 8.51 -12.18
C ILE A 81 -0.18 8.26 -10.91
N GLN A 82 -1.46 7.91 -11.05
CA GLN A 82 -2.27 7.36 -9.97
C GLN A 82 -2.14 5.82 -9.98
N VAL A 83 -1.74 5.28 -8.85
CA VAL A 83 -1.66 3.83 -8.65
C VAL A 83 -3.07 3.29 -8.40
N SER A 84 -3.41 2.13 -8.97
CA SER A 84 -4.70 1.48 -8.66
C SER A 84 -4.82 1.18 -7.17
N ALA A 85 -6.01 1.40 -6.63
CA ALA A 85 -6.30 1.06 -5.23
C ALA A 85 -6.49 -0.45 -5.00
N GLU A 86 -6.83 -1.22 -6.05
CA GLU A 86 -7.24 -2.61 -5.91
C GLU A 86 -6.33 -3.60 -6.65
N LYS A 87 -5.86 -3.21 -7.85
CA LYS A 87 -5.17 -4.10 -8.78
C LYS A 87 -3.71 -3.70 -8.92
N CYS A 88 -2.87 -4.09 -8.00
CA CYS A 88 -1.43 -3.91 -8.11
C CYS A 88 -0.69 -4.99 -7.33
N GLU A 89 0.35 -5.53 -7.91
CA GLU A 89 1.24 -6.51 -7.30
C GLU A 89 2.66 -5.96 -7.24
N THR A 90 3.45 -6.46 -6.29
CA THR A 90 4.88 -6.14 -6.22
C THR A 90 5.60 -6.70 -7.44
N GLY A 91 6.46 -5.91 -8.07
CA GLY A 91 7.25 -6.32 -9.23
C GLY A 91 7.83 -5.14 -10.00
N GLN A 92 8.39 -5.39 -11.17
CA GLN A 92 9.02 -4.35 -11.96
C GLN A 92 8.01 -3.51 -12.75
N ILE A 93 8.25 -2.21 -12.81
CA ILE A 93 7.49 -1.27 -13.66
C ILE A 93 7.98 -1.43 -15.09
N VAL A 94 7.06 -1.53 -16.05
CA VAL A 94 7.38 -1.56 -17.48
C VAL A 94 6.77 -0.33 -18.15
N LEU A 95 7.61 0.50 -18.74
CA LEU A 95 7.19 1.62 -19.59
C LEU A 95 7.13 1.17 -21.04
N LYS A 96 6.00 1.38 -21.71
CA LYS A 96 5.91 1.24 -23.16
C LYS A 96 6.12 2.58 -23.82
N THR A 97 6.97 2.63 -24.86
CA THR A 97 7.23 3.86 -25.60
C THR A 97 6.30 3.98 -26.78
N LYS A 98 6.02 5.20 -27.24
CA LYS A 98 5.21 5.48 -28.46
C LYS A 98 5.81 4.86 -29.73
N LYS A 99 7.09 4.44 -29.70
CA LYS A 99 7.78 3.75 -30.80
C LYS A 99 7.78 2.22 -30.66
N GLY A 100 7.07 1.66 -29.67
CA GLY A 100 6.92 0.23 -29.45
C GLY A 100 8.05 -0.43 -28.64
N GLY A 101 8.99 0.35 -28.09
CA GLY A 101 10.02 -0.16 -27.16
C GLY A 101 9.47 -0.34 -25.74
N GLU A 102 10.16 -1.16 -24.94
CA GLU A 102 9.86 -1.37 -23.53
C GLU A 102 11.07 -1.04 -22.65
N ILE A 103 10.83 -0.42 -21.49
CA ILE A 103 11.85 -0.08 -20.50
C ILE A 103 11.36 -0.63 -19.17
N THR A 104 12.17 -1.48 -18.54
CA THR A 104 11.85 -2.12 -17.27
C THR A 104 12.65 -1.49 -16.14
N SER A 105 12.01 -1.22 -15.02
CA SER A 105 12.69 -0.69 -13.82
C SER A 105 13.70 -1.70 -13.27
N VAL A 106 14.80 -1.20 -12.70
CA VAL A 106 15.81 -2.03 -12.03
C VAL A 106 15.26 -2.61 -10.73
N SER A 107 14.60 -1.78 -9.94
CA SER A 107 14.00 -2.17 -8.65
C SER A 107 12.52 -2.49 -8.81
N PRO A 108 11.98 -3.41 -7.99
CA PRO A 108 10.55 -3.62 -7.93
C PRO A 108 9.84 -2.46 -7.21
N ILE A 109 8.62 -2.15 -7.66
CA ILE A 109 7.69 -1.33 -6.88
C ILE A 109 7.08 -2.19 -5.78
N THR A 110 6.91 -1.60 -4.59
CA THR A 110 6.23 -2.19 -3.45
C THR A 110 5.14 -1.25 -2.95
N TYR A 111 4.15 -1.78 -2.21
CA TYR A 111 2.98 -1.03 -1.79
C TYR A 111 2.90 -0.95 -0.29
N ARG A 112 2.38 0.19 0.19
CA ARG A 112 1.99 0.41 1.58
C ARG A 112 0.47 0.39 1.67
N GLU A 113 -0.03 -0.26 2.69
CA GLU A 113 -1.45 -0.43 2.98
C GLU A 113 -1.71 0.15 4.36
N ASP A 114 -2.39 1.29 4.43
CA ASP A 114 -2.73 1.95 5.70
C ASP A 114 -4.05 1.33 6.22
N ILE A 115 -3.93 0.41 7.17
CA ILE A 115 -5.07 -0.25 7.79
C ILE A 115 -5.80 0.76 8.68
N GLU A 116 -7.12 0.87 8.52
CA GLU A 116 -7.94 1.81 9.29
C GLU A 116 -9.23 1.16 9.77
N ILE A 117 -9.60 1.43 11.03
CA ILE A 117 -10.94 1.18 11.57
C ILE A 117 -11.72 2.49 11.52
N THR A 118 -12.81 2.54 10.76
CA THR A 118 -13.64 3.73 10.64
C THR A 118 -14.79 3.75 11.65
N LYS A 119 -15.41 2.60 11.90
CA LYS A 119 -16.51 2.41 12.87
C LYS A 119 -16.75 0.94 13.17
N PHE A 120 -17.51 0.68 14.20
CA PHE A 120 -18.12 -0.64 14.44
C PHE A 120 -19.55 -0.48 14.93
N PHE A 121 -20.33 -1.56 14.87
CA PHE A 121 -21.71 -1.60 15.40
C PHE A 121 -22.15 -3.05 15.63
N VAL A 122 -23.19 -3.21 16.45
CA VAL A 122 -23.83 -4.50 16.73
C VAL A 122 -25.21 -4.52 16.07
N GLY A 123 -25.45 -5.47 15.16
CA GLY A 123 -26.72 -5.56 14.44
C GLY A 123 -26.95 -4.38 13.51
N SER A 124 -27.50 -3.27 14.03
CA SER A 124 -27.79 -2.06 13.25
C SER A 124 -26.71 -1.00 13.43
N GLU A 125 -26.45 -0.23 12.37
CA GLU A 125 -25.46 0.87 12.37
C GLU A 125 -25.80 1.90 13.47
N GLY A 126 -24.77 2.32 14.22
CA GLY A 126 -24.89 3.25 15.35
C GLY A 126 -25.12 2.57 16.70
N THR A 127 -25.34 1.27 16.76
CA THR A 127 -25.49 0.52 18.02
C THR A 127 -24.15 0.00 18.51
N MET A 128 -23.68 0.48 19.66
CA MET A 128 -22.43 0.07 20.31
C MET A 128 -22.66 -0.75 21.57
N VAL A 129 -23.81 -1.36 21.69
CA VAL A 129 -24.23 -2.19 22.83
C VAL A 129 -24.61 -3.57 22.30
N GLY A 130 -24.08 -4.63 22.90
CA GLY A 130 -24.35 -6.01 22.49
C GLY A 130 -24.40 -7.01 23.61
N ASN A 131 -24.88 -8.20 23.30
CA ASN A 131 -24.90 -9.35 24.18
C ASN A 131 -23.88 -10.37 23.69
N VAL A 132 -23.45 -11.27 24.55
CA VAL A 132 -22.68 -12.45 24.15
C VAL A 132 -23.41 -13.20 23.03
N GLY A 133 -22.69 -13.52 21.96
CA GLY A 133 -23.21 -14.20 20.77
C GLY A 133 -23.75 -13.27 19.67
N ASP A 134 -23.99 -11.99 19.95
CA ASP A 134 -24.34 -11.02 18.91
C ASP A 134 -23.17 -10.80 17.95
N VAL A 135 -23.48 -10.42 16.71
CA VAL A 135 -22.45 -10.15 15.70
C VAL A 135 -22.08 -8.68 15.72
N VAL A 136 -20.80 -8.42 15.96
CA VAL A 136 -20.17 -7.11 15.75
C VAL A 136 -19.72 -7.01 14.31
N THR A 137 -20.06 -5.91 13.63
CA THR A 137 -19.55 -5.55 12.31
C THR A 137 -18.57 -4.39 12.47
N ILE A 138 -17.32 -4.62 12.09
CA ILE A 138 -16.25 -3.62 12.08
C ILE A 138 -16.03 -3.18 10.64
N LYS A 139 -16.03 -1.88 10.40
CA LYS A 139 -15.82 -1.25 9.08
C LYS A 139 -14.51 -0.48 9.04
N GLY A 140 -13.83 -0.53 7.88
CA GLY A 140 -12.56 0.14 7.70
C GLY A 140 -12.00 0.01 6.30
N ASP A 141 -10.67 0.09 6.18
CA ASP A 141 -9.95 -0.23 4.95
C ASP A 141 -8.77 -1.16 5.26
N TYR A 142 -8.40 -2.00 4.30
CA TYR A 142 -7.39 -3.07 4.41
C TYR A 142 -7.60 -4.04 5.59
N LEU A 143 -8.84 -4.21 6.04
CA LEU A 143 -9.18 -5.13 7.12
C LEU A 143 -8.91 -6.60 6.78
N ASN A 144 -8.80 -6.93 5.48
CA ASN A 144 -8.38 -8.26 5.02
C ASN A 144 -6.96 -8.67 5.46
N LEU A 145 -6.17 -7.73 5.97
CA LEU A 145 -4.83 -7.99 6.52
C LEU A 145 -4.87 -8.29 8.03
N MET A 146 -6.04 -8.16 8.66
CA MET A 146 -6.21 -8.42 10.09
C MET A 146 -6.81 -9.81 10.31
N HIS A 147 -6.07 -10.67 10.97
CA HIS A 147 -6.37 -12.09 11.13
C HIS A 147 -6.84 -12.47 12.54
N GLY A 148 -6.96 -11.48 13.43
CA GLY A 148 -7.42 -11.66 14.80
C GLY A 148 -8.23 -10.48 15.31
N VAL A 149 -9.25 -10.79 16.14
CA VAL A 149 -10.07 -9.81 16.88
C VAL A 149 -10.00 -10.15 18.35
N ILE A 150 -9.75 -9.14 19.20
CA ILE A 150 -9.68 -9.28 20.66
C ILE A 150 -10.72 -8.33 21.27
N PHE A 151 -11.66 -8.86 22.02
CA PHE A 151 -12.53 -8.07 22.88
C PHE A 151 -11.89 -7.88 24.25
N ALA A 152 -12.18 -6.80 24.94
CA ALA A 152 -11.71 -6.63 26.31
C ALA A 152 -12.05 -7.87 27.17
N GLY A 153 -11.07 -8.46 27.79
CA GLY A 153 -11.22 -9.65 28.67
C GLY A 153 -11.34 -11.00 27.95
N SER A 154 -11.22 -11.06 26.63
CA SER A 154 -11.26 -12.31 25.86
C SER A 154 -9.89 -12.67 25.27
N ASP A 155 -9.74 -13.92 24.86
CA ASP A 155 -8.66 -14.38 24.00
C ASP A 155 -8.87 -13.89 22.58
N THR A 156 -7.82 -14.01 21.73
CA THR A 156 -7.88 -13.68 20.31
C THR A 156 -8.80 -14.63 19.55
N ILE A 157 -9.84 -14.07 18.93
CA ILE A 157 -10.67 -14.78 17.96
C ILE A 157 -9.93 -14.76 16.63
N LYS A 158 -9.66 -15.93 16.07
CA LYS A 158 -8.90 -16.07 14.83
C LYS A 158 -9.81 -15.93 13.61
N GLU A 159 -9.23 -15.55 12.47
CA GLU A 159 -9.93 -15.39 11.19
C GLU A 159 -10.86 -16.55 10.82
N ALA A 160 -10.45 -17.81 11.11
CA ALA A 160 -11.27 -19.00 10.85
C ALA A 160 -12.62 -19.01 11.61
N GLU A 161 -12.77 -18.19 12.65
CA GLU A 161 -13.97 -18.05 13.48
C GLU A 161 -14.81 -16.81 13.10
N PHE A 162 -14.34 -16.03 12.13
CA PHE A 162 -15.06 -14.85 11.67
C PHE A 162 -16.35 -15.25 10.93
N VAL A 163 -17.38 -14.46 11.09
CA VAL A 163 -18.66 -14.62 10.38
C VAL A 163 -18.52 -14.08 8.95
N GLY A 164 -17.72 -13.04 8.76
CA GLY A 164 -17.42 -12.44 7.48
C GLY A 164 -16.10 -11.67 7.57
N HIS A 165 -15.33 -11.70 6.45
CA HIS A 165 -14.03 -11.06 6.38
C HIS A 165 -13.74 -10.65 4.93
N ASP A 166 -13.60 -9.35 4.71
CA ASP A 166 -13.17 -8.75 3.45
C ASP A 166 -12.34 -7.48 3.70
N ARG A 167 -11.93 -6.80 2.64
CA ARG A 167 -11.11 -5.59 2.74
C ARG A 167 -11.74 -4.50 3.62
N TYR A 168 -13.06 -4.38 3.61
CA TYR A 168 -13.78 -3.26 4.24
C TYR A 168 -14.54 -3.67 5.48
N THR A 169 -14.60 -4.97 5.79
CA THR A 169 -15.48 -5.49 6.83
C THR A 169 -14.90 -6.71 7.52
N ILE A 170 -14.95 -6.70 8.86
CA ILE A 170 -14.82 -7.90 9.69
C ILE A 170 -16.13 -8.08 10.45
N GLN A 171 -16.66 -9.29 10.46
CA GLN A 171 -17.81 -9.66 11.28
C GLN A 171 -17.42 -10.79 12.22
N VAL A 172 -17.68 -10.61 13.52
CA VAL A 172 -17.27 -11.56 14.56
C VAL A 172 -18.33 -11.60 15.66
N LYS A 173 -18.52 -12.78 16.26
CA LYS A 173 -19.43 -12.93 17.41
C LYS A 173 -18.76 -12.47 18.69
N ILE A 174 -19.52 -11.80 19.57
CA ILE A 174 -19.08 -11.44 20.92
C ILE A 174 -18.86 -12.72 21.72
N PRO A 175 -17.63 -13.01 22.22
CA PRO A 175 -17.37 -14.23 23.00
C PRO A 175 -17.89 -14.11 24.43
N ALA A 176 -18.00 -15.24 25.12
CA ALA A 176 -18.56 -15.31 26.47
C ALA A 176 -17.77 -14.51 27.53
N GLU A 177 -16.46 -14.41 27.32
CA GLU A 177 -15.53 -13.73 28.22
C GLU A 177 -15.44 -12.22 27.97
N ALA A 178 -16.07 -11.72 26.88
CA ALA A 178 -16.01 -10.32 26.51
C ALA A 178 -16.60 -9.42 27.60
N ARG A 179 -15.93 -8.30 27.80
CA ARG A 179 -16.34 -7.22 28.71
C ARG A 179 -16.45 -5.92 27.94
N THR A 180 -17.12 -4.94 28.54
CA THR A 180 -17.14 -3.57 28.02
C THR A 180 -15.72 -3.05 27.86
N GLY A 181 -15.41 -2.49 26.68
CA GLY A 181 -14.11 -1.93 26.33
C GLY A 181 -13.90 -1.82 24.84
N VAL A 182 -12.69 -1.42 24.45
CA VAL A 182 -12.29 -1.32 23.03
C VAL A 182 -12.13 -2.71 22.39
N ILE A 183 -12.29 -2.73 21.08
CA ILE A 183 -12.02 -3.92 20.26
C ILE A 183 -10.67 -3.72 19.61
N THR A 184 -9.78 -4.70 19.72
CA THR A 184 -8.45 -4.69 19.09
C THR A 184 -8.44 -5.63 17.90
N LEU A 185 -7.98 -5.14 16.75
CA LEU A 185 -7.64 -5.95 15.59
C LEU A 185 -6.14 -6.24 15.57
N THR A 186 -5.74 -7.42 15.12
CA THR A 186 -4.32 -7.81 15.00
C THR A 186 -4.08 -8.64 13.74
N ASP A 187 -2.90 -8.51 13.15
CA ASP A 187 -2.44 -9.39 12.07
C ASP A 187 -1.93 -10.75 12.58
N THR A 188 -1.99 -10.97 13.92
CA THR A 188 -1.56 -12.20 14.62
C THR A 188 -0.06 -12.52 14.52
N THR A 189 0.78 -11.64 13.98
CA THR A 189 2.23 -11.83 13.97
C THR A 189 2.86 -11.33 15.27
N LYS A 190 4.04 -11.86 15.63
CA LYS A 190 4.70 -11.56 16.93
C LYS A 190 5.03 -10.08 17.13
N ASP A 191 5.45 -9.39 16.05
CA ASP A 191 5.85 -7.98 16.06
C ASP A 191 4.94 -7.18 15.08
N GLY A 192 3.70 -7.65 14.95
CA GLY A 192 2.78 -7.20 13.91
C GLY A 192 1.96 -5.99 14.26
N THR A 193 1.07 -5.65 13.32
CA THR A 193 0.18 -4.51 13.42
C THR A 193 -1.00 -4.81 14.34
N SER A 194 -1.31 -3.86 15.22
CA SER A 194 -2.48 -3.89 16.10
C SER A 194 -3.14 -2.53 16.08
N LEU A 195 -4.48 -2.51 15.95
CA LEU A 195 -5.31 -1.31 15.97
C LEU A 195 -6.48 -1.47 16.93
N GLU A 196 -6.83 -0.40 17.63
CA GLU A 196 -7.97 -0.37 18.54
C GLU A 196 -9.08 0.52 18.00
N THR A 197 -10.33 0.18 18.33
CA THR A 197 -11.47 1.05 18.08
C THR A 197 -11.37 2.31 18.93
N LYS A 198 -11.87 3.45 18.41
CA LYS A 198 -11.90 4.73 19.15
C LYS A 198 -12.93 4.71 20.27
N GLU A 199 -14.05 4.06 20.01
CA GLU A 199 -15.17 3.91 20.95
C GLU A 199 -15.15 2.52 21.58
N GLU A 200 -15.77 2.43 22.77
CA GLU A 200 -15.92 1.17 23.49
C GLU A 200 -17.21 0.45 23.10
N LEU A 201 -17.11 -0.87 22.97
CA LEU A 201 -18.30 -1.74 22.92
C LEU A 201 -18.81 -1.96 24.34
N THR A 202 -20.08 -1.64 24.59
CA THR A 202 -20.75 -1.96 25.83
C THR A 202 -21.33 -3.38 25.77
N ILE A 203 -20.95 -4.23 26.72
CA ILE A 203 -21.50 -5.58 26.85
C ILE A 203 -22.58 -5.57 27.94
N ASN A 204 -23.77 -6.00 27.56
CA ASN A 204 -24.84 -6.22 28.54
C ASN A 204 -24.49 -7.43 29.41
N THR A 205 -24.18 -7.19 30.68
CA THR A 205 -24.08 -8.27 31.66
C THR A 205 -25.51 -8.66 32.07
N PRO A 206 -25.87 -9.97 32.04
CA PRO A 206 -27.14 -10.41 32.57
C PRO A 206 -27.25 -9.93 34.03
N GLU A 207 -28.34 -9.25 34.39
CA GLU A 207 -28.59 -8.93 35.78
C GLU A 207 -28.52 -10.24 36.60
N ALA A 208 -27.67 -10.25 37.61
CA ALA A 208 -27.59 -11.38 38.52
C ALA A 208 -28.99 -11.59 39.14
N THR A 209 -29.65 -12.67 38.78
CA THR A 209 -30.98 -13.00 39.38
C THR A 209 -30.74 -13.12 40.88
N PRO A 210 -31.45 -12.30 41.73
CA PRO A 210 -31.26 -12.38 43.17
C PRO A 210 -31.60 -13.80 43.61
N ILE A 211 -30.64 -14.45 44.28
CA ILE A 211 -30.87 -15.76 44.92
C ILE A 211 -32.02 -15.53 45.92
N LYS A 212 -33.20 -16.02 45.57
CA LYS A 212 -34.31 -16.08 46.57
C LYS A 212 -33.80 -16.90 47.72
N ASP A 213 -33.67 -16.25 48.89
CA ASP A 213 -33.35 -16.92 50.15
C ASP A 213 -34.18 -18.20 50.27
N ARG A 214 -33.53 -19.35 50.21
CA ARG A 214 -34.16 -20.58 50.65
C ARG A 214 -34.27 -20.45 52.17
N ASN A 215 -35.51 -20.23 52.62
CA ASN A 215 -35.83 -20.41 54.02
C ASN A 215 -35.39 -21.79 54.46
N ILE A 216 -34.24 -21.87 55.13
CA ILE A 216 -33.82 -23.04 55.87
C ILE A 216 -34.66 -23.02 57.17
N LYS A 217 -35.63 -23.93 57.21
CA LYS A 217 -36.33 -24.25 58.48
C LYS A 217 -35.50 -25.23 59.26
#